data_f2e4f58174eb932399b82c5ded0e2c47
#
_entry.id   f2e4f58174eb932399b82c5ded0e2c47
#
_cell.length_a   1.000
_cell.length_b   1.000
_cell.length_c   1.000
_cell.angle_alpha   90.00
_cell.angle_beta   90.00
_cell.angle_gamma   90.00
#
_symmetry.space_group_name_H-M   'P 1'
#
loop_
_entity.id
_entity.type
_entity.pdbx_description
1 polymer ?
#
loop_
_entity_poly.entity_id
_entity_poly.type
_entity_poly.pdbx_seq_one_letter_code
_entity_poly.pdbx_strand_id
1 'polypeptide(L)'
;MKKHLTAGRIALYLLYLGLTTSLIVSVTYSRYAQPTSDQHAYDMLRGSKTYPDWTNIDEVNRLARVFFKDAGPFAMLAAPPAEFLEMKTIRNRIAHVSEKSQRQFDTLLSKKIAQIGIAPGDYLMMFKAGKETYFTYYAEMIRGYVEAICNQGERQTA
;
A
#
# COMPACT_ATOMS: atom_id res chain seq x y z
N MET A 1 0.05 27.46 6.26
CA MET A 1 0.77 26.85 5.12
C MET A 1 0.49 25.36 5.10
N LYS A 2 -0.42 24.87 4.25
CA LYS A 2 -0.67 23.41 4.06
C LYS A 2 0.45 22.86 3.17
N LYS A 3 1.35 22.07 3.76
CA LYS A 3 2.39 21.37 2.97
C LYS A 3 1.71 20.30 2.13
N HIS A 4 1.68 20.47 0.82
CA HIS A 4 1.23 19.45 -0.12
C HIS A 4 2.13 18.22 -0.01
N LEU A 5 1.55 17.11 0.43
CA LEU A 5 2.23 15.82 0.40
C LEU A 5 2.28 15.35 -1.06
N THR A 6 3.46 15.31 -1.66
CA THR A 6 3.63 14.77 -3.02
C THR A 6 3.51 13.25 -3.00
N ALA A 7 3.00 12.65 -4.09
CA ALA A 7 2.84 11.20 -4.25
C ALA A 7 4.14 10.42 -3.93
N GLY A 8 5.32 11.01 -4.24
CA GLY A 8 6.62 10.46 -3.88
C GLY A 8 6.87 10.39 -2.37
N ARG A 9 6.35 11.35 -1.60
CA ARG A 9 6.47 11.32 -0.13
C ARG A 9 5.55 10.27 0.50
N ILE A 10 4.37 10.04 -0.08
CA ILE A 10 3.46 8.97 0.38
C ILE A 10 4.11 7.60 0.12
N ALA A 11 4.70 7.39 -1.07
CA ALA A 11 5.45 6.17 -1.38
C ALA A 11 6.66 5.98 -0.45
N LEU A 12 7.39 7.06 -0.13
CA LEU A 12 8.51 7.04 0.81
C LEU A 12 8.06 6.74 2.25
N TYR A 13 6.90 7.27 2.67
CA TYR A 13 6.29 6.96 3.98
C TYR A 13 5.86 5.50 4.07
N LEU A 14 5.26 4.94 3.02
CA LEU A 14 4.91 3.52 2.95
C LEU A 14 6.16 2.63 2.97
N LEU A 15 7.23 3.05 2.28
CA LEU A 15 8.52 2.36 2.29
C LEU A 15 9.20 2.44 3.68
N TYR A 16 9.19 3.62 4.30
CA TYR A 16 9.77 3.86 5.62
C TYR A 16 8.97 3.16 6.72
N LEU A 17 7.65 3.15 6.62
CA LEU A 17 6.78 2.39 7.52
C LEU A 17 7.00 0.88 7.36
N GLY A 18 7.13 0.38 6.13
CA GLY A 18 7.46 -1.01 5.86
C GLY A 18 8.78 -1.44 6.48
N LEU A 19 9.81 -0.58 6.44
CA LEU A 19 11.12 -0.84 7.03
C LEU A 19 11.11 -0.73 8.56
N THR A 20 10.45 0.27 9.13
CA THR A 20 10.40 0.47 10.60
C THR A 20 9.48 -0.53 11.28
N THR A 21 8.35 -0.87 10.68
CA THR A 21 7.48 -1.94 11.19
C THR A 21 8.12 -3.31 11.06
N SER A 22 8.94 -3.56 10.03
CA SER A 22 9.72 -4.79 9.92
C SER A 22 10.69 -4.94 11.09
N LEU A 23 11.29 -3.85 11.58
CA LEU A 23 12.22 -3.88 12.71
C LEU A 23 11.50 -4.13 14.05
N ILE A 24 10.36 -3.47 14.28
CA ILE A 24 9.58 -3.57 15.52
C ILE A 24 8.83 -4.91 15.59
N VAL A 25 8.22 -5.33 14.49
CA VAL A 25 7.49 -6.60 14.37
C VAL A 25 8.44 -7.80 14.42
N SER A 26 9.72 -7.60 14.11
CA SER A 26 10.73 -8.66 14.14
C SER A 26 10.97 -9.27 15.52
N VAL A 27 10.60 -8.56 16.57
CA VAL A 27 10.77 -9.05 17.96
C VAL A 27 9.61 -9.93 18.42
N THR A 28 8.42 -9.78 17.82
CA THR A 28 7.17 -10.34 18.36
C THR A 28 6.64 -11.55 17.58
N TYR A 29 7.04 -11.75 16.31
CA TYR A 29 6.53 -12.84 15.48
C TYR A 29 7.57 -13.91 15.21
N SER A 30 7.16 -15.20 15.32
CA SER A 30 7.99 -16.32 14.86
C SER A 30 8.32 -16.16 13.38
N ARG A 31 9.60 -16.09 13.04
CA ARG A 31 10.07 -15.95 11.66
C ARG A 31 10.42 -17.31 11.08
N TYR A 32 9.99 -17.56 9.86
CA TYR A 32 10.46 -18.71 9.09
C TYR A 32 11.82 -18.44 8.44
N ALA A 33 12.08 -17.21 8.05
CA ALA A 33 13.34 -16.79 7.46
C ALA A 33 14.08 -15.82 8.39
N GLN A 34 15.34 -16.12 8.68
CA GLN A 34 16.19 -15.28 9.52
C GLN A 34 17.32 -14.70 8.68
N PRO A 35 17.24 -13.42 8.28
CA PRO A 35 18.33 -12.77 7.60
C PRO A 35 19.52 -12.59 8.54
N THR A 36 20.74 -12.70 8.02
CA THR A 36 21.98 -12.53 8.77
C THR A 36 22.45 -11.07 8.85
N SER A 37 21.86 -10.19 8.02
CA SER A 37 22.14 -8.76 7.97
C SER A 37 20.97 -8.03 7.32
N ASP A 38 20.95 -6.69 7.43
CA ASP A 38 19.95 -5.83 6.77
C ASP A 38 20.02 -5.96 5.24
N GLN A 39 21.23 -6.04 4.69
CA GLN A 39 21.43 -6.27 3.25
C GLN A 39 20.86 -7.62 2.81
N HIS A 40 21.09 -8.68 3.58
CA HIS A 40 20.53 -9.99 3.31
C HIS A 40 18.99 -9.97 3.39
N ALA A 41 18.41 -9.28 4.38
CA ALA A 41 16.96 -9.07 4.47
C ALA A 41 16.42 -8.37 3.23
N TYR A 42 17.07 -7.30 2.79
CA TYR A 42 16.69 -6.57 1.59
C TYR A 42 16.78 -7.42 0.33
N ASP A 43 17.84 -8.20 0.17
CA ASP A 43 18.02 -9.08 -0.99
C ASP A 43 16.98 -10.21 -1.01
N MET A 44 16.60 -10.75 0.14
CA MET A 44 15.51 -11.71 0.27
C MET A 44 14.15 -11.10 -0.14
N LEU A 45 13.88 -9.85 0.25
CA LEU A 45 12.65 -9.13 -0.12
C LEU A 45 12.63 -8.81 -1.61
N ARG A 46 13.75 -8.40 -2.17
CA ARG A 46 13.90 -8.05 -3.58
C ARG A 46 13.82 -9.26 -4.49
N GLY A 47 14.41 -10.39 -4.09
CA GLY A 47 14.56 -11.58 -4.92
C GLY A 47 15.34 -11.26 -6.20
N SER A 48 14.84 -11.72 -7.35
CA SER A 48 15.45 -11.46 -8.66
C SER A 48 15.05 -10.11 -9.28
N LYS A 49 14.23 -9.31 -8.61
CA LYS A 49 13.75 -8.02 -9.12
C LYS A 49 14.73 -6.90 -8.80
N THR A 50 14.78 -5.87 -9.63
CA THR A 50 15.58 -4.66 -9.35
C THR A 50 15.02 -3.91 -8.13
N TYR A 51 13.68 -3.83 -8.01
CA TYR A 51 12.98 -3.21 -6.90
C TYR A 51 11.75 -4.03 -6.50
N PRO A 52 11.44 -4.17 -5.20
CA PRO A 52 10.20 -4.77 -4.74
C PRO A 52 8.99 -3.92 -5.18
N ASP A 53 7.94 -4.56 -5.69
CA ASP A 53 6.68 -3.88 -6.00
C ASP A 53 5.75 -3.90 -4.78
N TRP A 54 5.95 -2.98 -3.86
CA TRP A 54 5.12 -2.82 -2.65
C TRP A 54 3.67 -2.39 -2.94
N THR A 55 3.35 -2.02 -4.19
CA THR A 55 1.98 -1.74 -4.60
C THR A 55 1.21 -2.99 -5.02
N ASN A 56 1.90 -4.13 -5.08
CA ASN A 56 1.32 -5.43 -5.36
C ASN A 56 1.04 -6.18 -4.06
N ILE A 57 -0.19 -6.11 -3.59
CA ILE A 57 -0.62 -6.73 -2.32
C ILE A 57 -0.42 -8.25 -2.32
N ASP A 58 -0.59 -8.93 -3.46
CA ASP A 58 -0.34 -10.37 -3.56
C ASP A 58 1.13 -10.69 -3.29
N GLU A 59 2.05 -9.86 -3.79
CA GLU A 59 3.48 -10.00 -3.53
C GLU A 59 3.82 -9.70 -2.07
N VAL A 60 3.20 -8.69 -1.47
CA VAL A 60 3.34 -8.38 -0.04
C VAL A 60 2.87 -9.57 0.80
N ASN A 61 1.72 -10.15 0.50
CA ASN A 61 1.19 -11.34 1.17
C ASN A 61 2.11 -12.56 1.01
N ARG A 62 2.63 -12.78 -0.19
CA ARG A 62 3.58 -13.88 -0.45
C ARG A 62 4.83 -13.72 0.40
N LEU A 63 5.41 -12.53 0.44
CA LEU A 63 6.60 -12.23 1.24
C LEU A 63 6.31 -12.33 2.74
N ALA A 64 5.18 -11.81 3.19
CA ALA A 64 4.78 -11.91 4.59
C ALA A 64 4.73 -13.36 5.08
N ARG A 65 4.22 -14.30 4.26
CA ARG A 65 4.18 -15.73 4.59
C ARG A 65 5.57 -16.40 4.61
N VAL A 66 6.55 -15.84 3.91
CA VAL A 66 7.94 -16.34 3.96
C VAL A 66 8.63 -15.90 5.24
N PHE A 67 8.36 -14.68 5.70
CA PHE A 67 9.07 -14.10 6.85
C PHE A 67 8.36 -14.33 8.19
N PHE A 68 7.03 -14.46 8.19
CA PHE A 68 6.25 -14.55 9.40
C PHE A 68 5.33 -15.77 9.40
N LYS A 69 5.20 -16.42 10.55
CA LYS A 69 4.18 -17.44 10.73
C LYS A 69 2.79 -16.85 10.48
N ASP A 70 1.97 -17.53 9.67
CA ASP A 70 0.61 -17.12 9.31
C ASP A 70 0.51 -15.68 8.77
N ALA A 71 1.57 -15.23 8.05
CA ALA A 71 1.75 -13.87 7.55
C ALA A 71 1.85 -12.78 8.65
N GLY A 72 1.83 -13.14 9.94
CA GLY A 72 1.99 -12.22 11.07
C GLY A 72 1.04 -11.02 11.00
N PRO A 73 1.55 -9.78 11.22
CA PRO A 73 0.70 -8.59 11.22
C PRO A 73 0.11 -8.26 9.84
N PHE A 74 0.61 -8.88 8.78
CA PHE A 74 0.12 -8.69 7.40
C PHE A 74 -1.01 -9.65 7.02
N ALA A 75 -1.45 -10.53 7.92
CA ALA A 75 -2.53 -11.49 7.65
C ALA A 75 -3.83 -10.81 7.19
N MET A 76 -4.10 -9.60 7.67
CA MET A 76 -5.25 -8.79 7.26
C MET A 76 -5.23 -8.39 5.78
N LEU A 77 -4.06 -8.42 5.13
CA LEU A 77 -3.93 -8.14 3.70
C LEU A 77 -4.22 -9.37 2.83
N ALA A 78 -4.54 -10.54 3.41
CA ALA A 78 -4.87 -11.75 2.65
C ALA A 78 -6.14 -11.57 1.79
N ALA A 79 -7.06 -10.71 2.22
CA ALA A 79 -8.23 -10.30 1.47
C ALA A 79 -8.28 -8.75 1.41
N PRO A 80 -7.45 -8.13 0.59
CA PRO A 80 -7.37 -6.67 0.54
C PRO A 80 -8.66 -6.09 -0.02
N PRO A 81 -9.11 -4.92 0.46
CA PRO A 81 -10.26 -4.25 -0.12
C PRO A 81 -9.97 -3.82 -1.56
N ALA A 82 -11.01 -3.72 -2.37
CA ALA A 82 -10.92 -3.33 -3.79
C ALA A 82 -10.23 -1.96 -3.96
N GLU A 83 -10.33 -1.10 -2.97
CA GLU A 83 -9.74 0.24 -2.93
C GLU A 83 -8.21 0.22 -3.07
N PHE A 84 -7.51 -0.82 -2.62
CA PHE A 84 -6.07 -0.94 -2.87
C PHE A 84 -5.75 -1.03 -4.37
N LEU A 85 -6.55 -1.80 -5.12
CA LEU A 85 -6.40 -1.90 -6.56
C LEU A 85 -6.77 -0.59 -7.26
N GLU A 86 -7.79 0.11 -6.75
CA GLU A 86 -8.18 1.43 -7.23
C GLU A 86 -7.05 2.44 -7.03
N MET A 87 -6.48 2.52 -5.83
CA MET A 87 -5.33 3.40 -5.55
C MET A 87 -4.12 3.07 -6.42
N LYS A 88 -3.83 1.79 -6.64
CA LYS A 88 -2.78 1.37 -7.57
C LYS A 88 -3.05 1.88 -8.99
N THR A 89 -4.30 1.80 -9.44
CA THR A 89 -4.72 2.29 -10.77
C THR A 89 -4.54 3.81 -10.88
N ILE A 90 -4.99 4.56 -9.87
CA ILE A 90 -4.82 6.02 -9.80
C ILE A 90 -3.33 6.40 -9.79
N ARG A 91 -2.55 5.77 -8.91
CA ARG A 91 -1.10 6.01 -8.81
C ARG A 91 -0.40 5.71 -10.14
N ASN A 92 -0.74 4.61 -10.79
CA ASN A 92 -0.14 4.25 -12.07
C ASN A 92 -0.49 5.26 -13.16
N ARG A 93 -1.71 5.82 -13.16
CA ARG A 93 -2.10 6.88 -14.09
C ARG A 93 -1.33 8.18 -13.83
N ILE A 94 -1.07 8.52 -12.58
CA ILE A 94 -0.26 9.70 -12.21
C ILE A 94 1.21 9.52 -12.61
N ALA A 95 1.76 8.32 -12.38
CA ALA A 95 3.18 8.05 -12.60
C ALA A 95 3.54 7.74 -14.07
N HIS A 96 2.60 7.26 -14.85
CA HIS A 96 2.84 6.75 -16.21
C HIS A 96 1.85 7.34 -17.21
N VAL A 97 2.36 8.13 -18.13
CA VAL A 97 1.59 8.65 -19.28
C VAL A 97 1.57 7.59 -20.39
N SER A 98 0.78 6.53 -20.21
CA SER A 98 0.61 5.48 -21.22
C SER A 98 -0.86 5.25 -21.51
N GLU A 99 -1.15 4.81 -22.74
CA GLU A 99 -2.50 4.46 -23.16
C GLU A 99 -3.13 3.36 -22.30
N LYS A 100 -2.31 2.41 -21.83
CA LYS A 100 -2.75 1.35 -20.93
C LYS A 100 -3.21 1.92 -19.59
N SER A 101 -2.42 2.81 -18.97
CA SER A 101 -2.78 3.43 -17.70
C SER A 101 -4.01 4.32 -17.82
N GLN A 102 -4.18 5.00 -18.98
CA GLN A 102 -5.39 5.77 -19.28
C GLN A 102 -6.63 4.87 -19.32
N ARG A 103 -6.61 3.82 -20.12
CA ARG A 103 -7.76 2.89 -20.23
C ARG A 103 -8.14 2.26 -18.89
N GLN A 104 -7.16 1.88 -18.09
CA GLN A 104 -7.43 1.32 -16.75
C GLN A 104 -8.09 2.34 -15.83
N PHE A 105 -7.62 3.58 -15.88
CA PHE A 105 -8.17 4.66 -15.06
C PHE A 105 -9.58 5.07 -15.53
N ASP A 106 -9.81 5.18 -16.84
CA ASP A 106 -11.14 5.46 -17.40
C ASP A 106 -12.15 4.35 -17.04
N THR A 107 -11.70 3.09 -17.00
CA THR A 107 -12.53 1.98 -16.52
C THR A 107 -12.91 2.14 -15.04
N LEU A 108 -11.97 2.60 -14.22
CA LEU A 108 -12.23 2.91 -12.81
C LEU A 108 -13.26 4.06 -12.69
N LEU A 109 -13.04 5.16 -13.39
CA LEU A 109 -13.93 6.33 -13.39
C LEU A 109 -15.35 5.96 -13.82
N SER A 110 -15.48 5.20 -14.91
CA SER A 110 -16.79 4.73 -15.41
C SER A 110 -17.56 3.95 -14.35
N LYS A 111 -16.88 3.09 -13.58
CA LYS A 111 -17.49 2.29 -12.52
C LYS A 111 -17.86 3.12 -11.28
N LYS A 112 -17.06 4.13 -10.94
CA LYS A 112 -17.21 4.90 -9.68
C LYS A 112 -18.12 6.11 -9.82
N ILE A 113 -18.06 6.81 -10.93
CA ILE A 113 -18.75 8.09 -11.14
C ILE A 113 -19.47 8.17 -12.48
N ALA A 114 -19.53 7.09 -13.26
CA ALA A 114 -20.15 7.02 -14.59
C ALA A 114 -19.61 8.07 -15.58
N GLN A 115 -18.33 8.45 -15.46
CA GLN A 115 -17.64 9.41 -16.32
C GLN A 115 -16.29 8.86 -16.76
N ILE A 116 -15.69 9.48 -17.78
CA ILE A 116 -14.34 9.18 -18.28
C ILE A 116 -13.62 10.49 -18.63
N GLY A 117 -12.30 10.41 -18.85
CA GLY A 117 -11.51 11.56 -19.32
C GLY A 117 -11.22 12.62 -18.25
N ILE A 118 -11.48 12.34 -16.99
CA ILE A 118 -11.16 13.24 -15.86
C ILE A 118 -9.69 13.05 -15.47
N ALA A 119 -8.99 14.12 -15.14
CA ALA A 119 -7.63 14.00 -14.62
C ALA A 119 -7.62 13.35 -13.22
N PRO A 120 -6.57 12.55 -12.87
CA PRO A 120 -6.50 11.87 -11.58
C PRO A 120 -6.57 12.82 -10.37
N GLY A 121 -5.99 14.03 -10.50
CA GLY A 121 -6.04 15.05 -9.45
C GLY A 121 -7.46 15.56 -9.21
N ASP A 122 -8.19 15.83 -10.29
CA ASP A 122 -9.58 16.29 -10.22
C ASP A 122 -10.48 15.22 -9.62
N TYR A 123 -10.33 13.96 -10.06
CA TYR A 123 -11.07 12.84 -9.45
C TYR A 123 -10.81 12.74 -7.95
N LEU A 124 -9.58 12.83 -7.49
CA LEU A 124 -9.23 12.74 -6.08
C LEU A 124 -9.84 13.89 -5.26
N MET A 125 -10.07 15.04 -5.87
CA MET A 125 -10.69 16.20 -5.22
C MET A 125 -12.23 16.18 -5.28
N MET A 126 -12.84 15.25 -6.03
CA MET A 126 -14.30 15.10 -6.05
C MET A 126 -14.81 14.55 -4.72
N PHE A 127 -16.02 14.95 -4.35
CA PHE A 127 -16.68 14.48 -3.13
C PHE A 127 -17.28 13.08 -3.34
N LYS A 128 -16.93 12.17 -2.45
CA LYS A 128 -17.52 10.84 -2.35
C LYS A 128 -18.81 10.93 -1.52
N ALA A 129 -19.95 10.68 -2.15
CA ALA A 129 -21.27 10.76 -1.50
C ALA A 129 -21.53 12.09 -0.74
N GLY A 130 -20.92 13.20 -1.19
CA GLY A 130 -21.14 14.54 -0.63
C GLY A 130 -20.52 14.78 0.75
N LYS A 131 -19.69 13.85 1.28
CA LYS A 131 -19.13 13.95 2.64
C LYS A 131 -17.67 14.31 2.66
N GLU A 132 -16.85 13.56 1.96
CA GLU A 132 -15.39 13.70 1.94
C GLU A 132 -14.87 13.55 0.51
N THR A 133 -13.67 14.04 0.24
CA THR A 133 -13.05 13.83 -1.07
C THR A 133 -12.57 12.39 -1.21
N TYR A 134 -12.47 11.88 -2.45
CA TYR A 134 -11.85 10.58 -2.68
C TYR A 134 -10.42 10.51 -2.13
N PHE A 135 -9.68 11.62 -2.17
CA PHE A 135 -8.34 11.70 -1.57
C PHE A 135 -8.38 11.42 -0.06
N THR A 136 -9.27 12.10 0.67
CA THR A 136 -9.43 11.92 2.12
C THR A 136 -9.84 10.50 2.43
N TYR A 137 -10.83 9.97 1.71
CA TYR A 137 -11.30 8.60 1.88
C TYR A 137 -10.18 7.56 1.74
N TYR A 138 -9.39 7.63 0.66
CA TYR A 138 -8.29 6.69 0.46
C TYR A 138 -7.17 6.87 1.50
N ALA A 139 -6.88 8.11 1.90
CA ALA A 139 -5.85 8.39 2.91
C ALA A 139 -6.24 7.82 4.28
N GLU A 140 -7.49 8.00 4.70
CA GLU A 140 -8.01 7.45 5.96
C GLU A 140 -8.03 5.92 5.96
N MET A 141 -8.39 5.32 4.84
CA MET A 141 -8.37 3.87 4.70
C MET A 141 -6.94 3.31 4.84
N ILE A 142 -5.94 3.92 4.17
CA ILE A 142 -4.53 3.51 4.32
C ILE A 142 -4.10 3.67 5.77
N ARG A 143 -4.45 4.79 6.41
CA ARG A 143 -4.11 5.04 7.81
C ARG A 143 -4.64 3.93 8.70
N GLY A 144 -5.91 3.57 8.56
CA GLY A 144 -6.53 2.50 9.35
C GLY A 144 -5.82 1.15 9.17
N TYR A 145 -5.40 0.78 7.96
CA TYR A 145 -4.63 -0.44 7.72
C TYR A 145 -3.25 -0.38 8.36
N VAL A 146 -2.56 0.75 8.25
CA VAL A 146 -1.23 0.94 8.88
C VAL A 146 -1.33 0.83 10.40
N GLU A 147 -2.29 1.52 11.01
CA GLU A 147 -2.53 1.45 12.46
C GLU A 147 -2.86 0.01 12.89
N ALA A 148 -3.71 -0.69 12.15
CA ALA A 148 -4.05 -2.07 12.47
C ALA A 148 -2.85 -3.02 12.37
N ILE A 149 -1.97 -2.85 11.37
CA ILE A 149 -0.73 -3.63 11.23
C ILE A 149 0.21 -3.35 12.40
N CYS A 150 0.38 -2.07 12.77
CA CYS A 150 1.26 -1.67 13.88
C CYS A 150 0.73 -2.15 15.24
N ASN A 151 -0.56 -2.00 15.50
CA ASN A 151 -1.17 -2.33 16.80
C ASN A 151 -1.33 -3.83 17.04
N GLN A 152 -1.31 -4.68 16.00
CA GLN A 152 -1.30 -6.13 16.19
C GLN A 152 -0.01 -6.62 16.88
N GLY A 153 1.10 -5.89 16.74
CA GLY A 153 2.34 -6.19 17.45
C GLY A 153 2.24 -6.00 18.97
N GLU A 154 1.47 -5.01 19.41
CA GLU A 154 1.37 -4.67 20.84
C GLU A 154 0.47 -5.62 21.64
N ARG A 155 -0.57 -6.19 21.02
CA ARG A 155 -1.55 -7.06 21.69
C ARG A 155 -1.02 -8.46 22.04
N GLN A 156 0.10 -8.88 21.49
CA GLN A 156 0.68 -10.20 21.77
C GLN A 156 1.78 -10.17 22.83
N THR A 157 2.10 -9.00 23.37
CA THR A 157 3.08 -8.81 24.45
C THR A 157 2.45 -8.64 25.83
N ALA A 158 1.15 -8.65 25.95
CA ALA A 158 0.36 -8.60 27.20
C ALA A 158 -0.27 -9.96 27.50
#